data_8043c3d897412a93049a069a6e15faf9
#
_entry.id   8043c3d897412a93049a069a6e15faf9
#
_cell.length_a   1.000
_cell.length_b   1.000
_cell.length_c   1.000
_cell.angle_alpha   90.00
_cell.angle_beta   90.00
_cell.angle_gamma   90.00
#
_symmetry.space_group_name_H-M   'P 1'
#
loop_
_entity.id
_entity.type
_entity.pdbx_description
1 polymer ?
#
loop_
_entity_poly.entity_id
_entity_poly.type
_entity_poly.pdbx_seq_one_letter_code
_entity_poly.pdbx_strand_id
1 'polypeptide(L)'
;GLDRSDLQSTERSAATISYERSFFNTFGYETSNFYEALAGLSGRELCVSIRNQRILQEYFDPQNLEHPAWLALHAELEVDHFLDAIRPVLIHFVGEVAINDVIQAVEQSIDRHMQYFDDLLDEFNAELAQALQPQN
;
A
#
# COMPACT_ATOMS: atom_id res chain seq x y z
N GLY A 1 12.57 21.21 10.13
CA GLY A 1 12.25 19.97 9.43
C GLY A 1 12.88 18.80 10.17
N LEU A 2 12.40 17.61 9.95
CA LEU A 2 12.97 16.37 10.51
C LEU A 2 14.35 16.13 9.89
N ASP A 3 15.32 15.75 10.69
CA ASP A 3 16.62 15.34 10.20
C ASP A 3 16.69 13.79 10.03
N ARG A 4 17.84 13.29 9.55
CA ARG A 4 18.00 11.86 9.31
C ARG A 4 18.00 11.04 10.60
N SER A 5 18.45 11.62 11.72
CA SER A 5 18.45 10.96 13.02
C SER A 5 17.03 10.83 13.59
N ASP A 6 16.18 11.83 13.36
CA ASP A 6 14.76 11.77 13.74
C ASP A 6 14.07 10.60 13.04
N LEU A 7 14.30 10.43 11.71
CA LEU A 7 13.74 9.32 10.94
C LEU A 7 14.25 7.96 11.41
N GLN A 8 15.53 7.87 11.80
CA GLN A 8 16.10 6.62 12.30
C GLN A 8 15.61 6.24 13.70
N SER A 9 15.25 7.22 14.52
CA SER A 9 14.73 7.01 15.88
C SER A 9 13.22 6.81 15.94
N THR A 10 12.49 7.08 14.85
CA THR A 10 11.04 6.92 14.80
C THR A 10 10.66 5.44 14.83
N GLU A 11 9.91 5.04 15.84
CA GLU A 11 9.30 3.71 15.89
C GLU A 11 8.20 3.61 14.83
N ARG A 12 8.17 2.47 14.14
CA ARG A 12 7.08 2.19 13.19
C ARG A 12 5.81 1.86 13.96
N SER A 13 4.67 2.35 13.47
CA SER A 13 3.38 2.05 14.05
C SER A 13 3.06 0.55 14.06
N ALA A 14 2.18 0.12 14.94
CA ALA A 14 1.75 -1.27 15.00
C ALA A 14 1.04 -1.69 13.71
N ALA A 15 0.23 -0.81 13.11
CA ALA A 15 -0.40 -1.01 11.82
C ALA A 15 0.63 -1.27 10.72
N THR A 16 1.70 -0.47 10.64
CA THR A 16 2.78 -0.65 9.67
C THR A 16 3.47 -2.01 9.83
N ILE A 17 3.82 -2.38 11.06
CA ILE A 17 4.47 -3.67 11.34
C ILE A 17 3.55 -4.84 10.99
N SER A 18 2.27 -4.74 11.32
CA SER A 18 1.25 -5.75 11.01
C SER A 18 1.08 -5.92 9.51
N TYR A 19 0.96 -4.81 8.77
CA TYR A 19 0.84 -4.83 7.31
C TYR A 19 2.04 -5.49 6.63
N GLU A 20 3.26 -5.07 6.98
CA GLU A 20 4.47 -5.65 6.42
C GLU A 20 4.55 -7.16 6.65
N ARG A 21 4.33 -7.62 7.88
CA ARG A 21 4.34 -9.05 8.22
C ARG A 21 3.27 -9.80 7.44
N SER A 22 2.07 -9.28 7.39
CA SER A 22 0.94 -9.87 6.67
C SER A 22 1.25 -9.98 5.18
N PHE A 23 1.81 -8.93 4.57
CA PHE A 23 2.16 -8.90 3.17
C PHE A 23 3.26 -9.94 2.84
N PHE A 24 4.38 -9.93 3.58
CA PHE A 24 5.46 -10.87 3.36
C PHE A 24 5.10 -12.32 3.67
N ASN A 25 4.24 -12.57 4.66
CA ASN A 25 3.76 -13.92 4.97
C ASN A 25 2.83 -14.47 3.88
N THR A 26 2.14 -13.62 3.13
CA THR A 26 1.22 -14.06 2.08
C THR A 26 1.86 -14.08 0.71
N PHE A 27 2.65 -13.07 0.39
CA PHE A 27 3.24 -12.87 -0.95
C PHE A 27 4.77 -13.05 -0.97
N GLY A 28 5.38 -13.43 0.14
CA GLY A 28 6.80 -13.78 0.16
C GLY A 28 7.08 -15.04 -0.66
N TYR A 29 8.23 -15.07 -1.33
CA TYR A 29 8.62 -16.20 -2.21
C TYR A 29 8.72 -17.55 -1.48
N GLU A 30 8.77 -17.57 -0.16
CA GLU A 30 8.79 -18.78 0.66
C GLU A 30 7.39 -19.38 0.91
N THR A 31 6.34 -18.56 0.74
CA THR A 31 4.97 -18.91 1.12
C THR A 31 3.97 -18.92 -0.03
N SER A 32 4.33 -18.33 -1.17
CA SER A 32 3.52 -18.30 -2.37
C SER A 32 4.34 -18.72 -3.59
N ASN A 33 3.66 -19.15 -4.64
CA ASN A 33 4.35 -19.32 -5.91
C ASN A 33 4.70 -17.95 -6.52
N PHE A 34 5.61 -17.96 -7.48
CA PHE A 34 6.11 -16.74 -8.11
C PHE A 34 5.00 -15.90 -8.75
N TYR A 35 4.00 -16.53 -9.36
CA TYR A 35 2.91 -15.81 -10.03
C TYR A 35 1.92 -15.21 -9.07
N GLU A 36 1.60 -15.88 -7.97
CA GLU A 36 0.79 -15.32 -6.89
C GLU A 36 1.49 -14.13 -6.22
N ALA A 37 2.80 -14.22 -6.00
CA ALA A 37 3.59 -13.13 -5.45
C ALA A 37 3.57 -11.89 -6.38
N LEU A 38 3.75 -12.08 -7.70
CA LEU A 38 3.66 -10.99 -8.67
C LEU A 38 2.24 -10.41 -8.77
N ALA A 39 1.22 -11.25 -8.73
CA ALA A 39 -0.17 -10.80 -8.73
C ALA A 39 -0.49 -9.94 -7.48
N GLY A 40 -0.07 -10.40 -6.31
CA GLY A 40 -0.22 -9.63 -5.07
C GLY A 40 0.54 -8.29 -5.12
N LEU A 41 1.76 -8.28 -5.65
CA LEU A 41 2.51 -7.05 -5.88
C LEU A 41 1.75 -6.10 -6.81
N SER A 42 1.24 -6.60 -7.93
CA SER A 42 0.50 -5.78 -8.89
C SER A 42 -0.75 -5.14 -8.26
N GLY A 43 -1.50 -5.87 -7.45
CA GLY A 43 -2.65 -5.33 -6.72
C GLY A 43 -2.26 -4.16 -5.80
N ARG A 44 -1.13 -4.28 -5.11
CA ARG A 44 -0.59 -3.21 -4.28
C ARG A 44 -0.22 -1.97 -5.10
N GLU A 45 0.51 -2.13 -6.22
CA GLU A 45 0.93 -1.00 -7.06
C GLU A 45 -0.30 -0.24 -7.61
N LEU A 46 -1.34 -0.96 -8.01
CA LEU A 46 -2.60 -0.35 -8.44
C LEU A 46 -3.25 0.49 -7.32
N CYS A 47 -3.29 -0.02 -6.09
CA CYS A 47 -3.81 0.73 -4.94
C CYS A 47 -2.99 1.99 -4.67
N VAL A 48 -1.66 1.92 -4.75
CA VAL A 48 -0.77 3.08 -4.53
C VAL A 48 -1.03 4.16 -5.57
N SER A 49 -1.18 3.80 -6.85
CA SER A 49 -1.52 4.76 -7.91
C SER A 49 -2.84 5.47 -7.63
N ILE A 50 -3.92 4.71 -7.42
CA ILE A 50 -5.26 5.26 -7.17
C ILE A 50 -5.27 6.17 -5.94
N ARG A 51 -4.65 5.74 -4.84
CA ARG A 51 -4.54 6.52 -3.62
C ARG A 51 -3.81 7.83 -3.84
N ASN A 52 -2.65 7.79 -4.49
CA ASN A 52 -1.85 8.98 -4.72
C ASN A 52 -2.58 9.98 -5.62
N GLN A 53 -3.23 9.52 -6.69
CA GLN A 53 -4.07 10.36 -7.53
C GLN A 53 -5.19 11.05 -6.73
N ARG A 54 -5.90 10.31 -5.88
CA ARG A 54 -6.95 10.87 -5.02
C ARG A 54 -6.42 11.90 -4.03
N ILE A 55 -5.29 11.63 -3.37
CA ILE A 55 -4.67 12.59 -2.45
C ILE A 55 -4.34 13.89 -3.18
N LEU A 56 -3.77 13.82 -4.39
CA LEU A 56 -3.47 15.00 -5.18
C LEU A 56 -4.74 15.78 -5.54
N GLN A 57 -5.76 15.09 -6.08
CA GLN A 57 -6.99 15.70 -6.55
C GLN A 57 -7.93 16.19 -5.44
N GLU A 58 -8.03 15.46 -4.33
CA GLU A 58 -9.01 15.74 -3.29
C GLU A 58 -8.45 16.62 -2.16
N TYR A 59 -7.13 16.63 -1.96
CA TYR A 59 -6.50 17.41 -0.90
C TYR A 59 -5.64 18.56 -1.42
N PHE A 60 -4.70 18.31 -2.35
CA PHE A 60 -3.76 19.33 -2.81
C PHE A 60 -4.37 20.32 -3.79
N ASP A 61 -5.08 19.85 -4.82
CA ASP A 61 -5.68 20.71 -5.85
C ASP A 61 -6.69 21.72 -5.29
N PRO A 62 -7.66 21.33 -4.43
CA PRO A 62 -8.65 22.29 -3.91
C PRO A 62 -8.03 23.38 -3.03
N GLN A 63 -6.86 23.12 -2.46
CA GLN A 63 -6.14 24.09 -1.61
C GLN A 63 -5.08 24.87 -2.39
N ASN A 64 -4.93 24.59 -3.68
CA ASN A 64 -3.89 25.16 -4.53
C ASN A 64 -2.48 24.98 -3.94
N LEU A 65 -2.23 23.78 -3.36
CA LEU A 65 -0.94 23.39 -2.80
C LEU A 65 -0.06 22.75 -3.87
N GLU A 66 1.25 22.95 -3.75
CA GLU A 66 2.21 22.26 -4.61
C GLU A 66 2.17 20.75 -4.35
N HIS A 67 2.13 19.97 -5.43
CA HIS A 67 2.15 18.52 -5.34
C HIS A 67 3.51 18.03 -4.85
N PRO A 68 3.57 17.22 -3.78
CA PRO A 68 4.83 16.58 -3.40
C PRO A 68 5.34 15.70 -4.54
N ALA A 69 6.58 15.93 -4.96
CA ALA A 69 7.17 15.26 -6.13
C ALA A 69 7.06 13.72 -6.05
N TRP A 70 7.20 13.15 -4.85
CA TRP A 70 7.05 11.72 -4.63
C TRP A 70 5.62 11.23 -4.92
N LEU A 71 4.59 11.93 -4.43
CA LEU A 71 3.20 11.56 -4.68
C LEU A 71 2.85 11.68 -6.17
N ALA A 72 3.25 12.78 -6.81
CA ALA A 72 3.00 13.01 -8.23
C ALA A 72 3.66 11.93 -9.10
N LEU A 73 4.92 11.62 -8.84
CA LEU A 73 5.65 10.58 -9.56
C LEU A 73 4.97 9.21 -9.42
N HIS A 74 4.64 8.79 -8.20
CA HIS A 74 4.05 7.47 -7.97
C HIS A 74 2.56 7.37 -8.30
N ALA A 75 1.88 8.49 -8.51
CA ALA A 75 0.53 8.48 -9.07
C ALA A 75 0.51 7.99 -10.55
N GLU A 76 1.60 8.21 -11.28
CA GLU A 76 1.75 7.82 -12.68
C GLU A 76 2.52 6.50 -12.84
N LEU A 77 3.67 6.37 -12.20
CA LEU A 77 4.56 5.21 -12.34
C LEU A 77 3.94 3.88 -11.92
N GLU A 78 3.09 3.88 -10.90
CA GLU A 78 2.55 2.64 -10.35
C GLU A 78 1.57 1.93 -11.29
N VAL A 79 1.04 2.62 -12.29
CA VAL A 79 0.28 1.97 -13.39
C VAL A 79 1.21 1.11 -14.23
N ASP A 80 2.39 1.60 -14.56
CA ASP A 80 3.39 0.83 -15.32
C ASP A 80 3.94 -0.33 -14.49
N HIS A 81 4.20 -0.12 -13.20
CA HIS A 81 4.61 -1.18 -12.27
C HIS A 81 3.54 -2.27 -12.14
N PHE A 82 2.26 -1.89 -12.06
CA PHE A 82 1.16 -2.85 -12.11
C PHE A 82 1.20 -3.68 -13.39
N LEU A 83 1.31 -3.04 -14.55
CA LEU A 83 1.36 -3.72 -15.86
C LEU A 83 2.58 -4.62 -15.98
N ASP A 84 3.74 -4.18 -15.52
CA ASP A 84 4.98 -4.95 -15.57
C ASP A 84 4.94 -6.17 -14.63
N ALA A 85 4.29 -6.06 -13.48
CA ALA A 85 4.11 -7.17 -12.55
C ALA A 85 3.06 -8.18 -13.03
N ILE A 86 1.91 -7.73 -13.57
CA ILE A 86 0.83 -8.62 -13.97
C ILE A 86 1.07 -9.29 -15.34
N ARG A 87 1.79 -8.65 -16.26
CA ARG A 87 2.01 -9.16 -17.60
C ARG A 87 2.66 -10.54 -17.64
N PRO A 88 3.75 -10.84 -16.90
CA PRO A 88 4.33 -12.19 -16.85
C PRO A 88 3.32 -13.23 -16.35
N VAL A 89 2.49 -12.87 -15.38
CA VAL A 89 1.43 -13.72 -14.84
C VAL A 89 0.45 -14.10 -15.94
N LEU A 90 -0.03 -13.13 -16.72
CA LEU A 90 -1.01 -13.34 -17.79
C LEU A 90 -0.43 -14.11 -18.98
N ILE A 91 0.86 -13.91 -19.32
CA ILE A 91 1.52 -14.60 -20.43
C ILE A 91 1.80 -16.07 -20.11
N HIS A 92 2.20 -16.36 -18.88
CA HIS A 92 2.58 -17.73 -18.46
C HIS A 92 1.43 -18.48 -17.78
N PHE A 93 0.27 -17.91 -17.82
CA PHE A 93 -0.92 -18.49 -17.23
C PHE A 93 -1.34 -19.79 -17.91
N VAL A 94 -1.55 -20.85 -17.15
CA VAL A 94 -1.94 -22.18 -17.65
C VAL A 94 -3.09 -22.76 -16.83
N GLY A 95 -4.32 -22.53 -17.27
CA GLY A 95 -5.51 -23.19 -16.75
C GLY A 95 -6.37 -22.38 -15.75
N GLU A 96 -7.64 -22.78 -15.63
CA GLU A 96 -8.66 -22.03 -14.87
C GLU A 96 -8.34 -21.93 -13.36
N VAL A 97 -7.74 -22.94 -12.77
CA VAL A 97 -7.41 -22.97 -11.33
C VAL A 97 -6.39 -21.88 -11.00
N ALA A 98 -5.39 -21.71 -11.85
CA ALA A 98 -4.39 -20.68 -11.63
C ALA A 98 -4.95 -19.24 -11.82
N ILE A 99 -5.97 -19.02 -12.68
CA ILE A 99 -6.65 -17.71 -12.79
C ILE A 99 -7.26 -17.32 -11.46
N ASN A 100 -7.99 -18.20 -10.84
CA ASN A 100 -8.65 -17.93 -9.57
C ASN A 100 -7.63 -17.60 -8.49
N ASP A 101 -6.52 -18.30 -8.43
CA ASP A 101 -5.43 -18.05 -7.48
C ASP A 101 -4.79 -16.67 -7.71
N VAL A 102 -4.57 -16.30 -8.98
CA VAL A 102 -4.06 -14.98 -9.37
C VAL A 102 -5.04 -13.86 -8.99
N ILE A 103 -6.32 -14.02 -9.32
CA ILE A 103 -7.37 -13.05 -8.95
C ILE A 103 -7.43 -12.91 -7.44
N GLN A 104 -7.45 -14.02 -6.72
CA GLN A 104 -7.48 -14.03 -5.26
C GLN A 104 -6.25 -13.34 -4.66
N ALA A 105 -5.06 -13.52 -5.22
CA ALA A 105 -3.84 -12.85 -4.76
C ALA A 105 -3.91 -11.33 -4.95
N VAL A 106 -4.45 -10.86 -6.08
CA VAL A 106 -4.69 -9.42 -6.33
C VAL A 106 -5.69 -8.86 -5.32
N GLU A 107 -6.85 -9.52 -5.17
CA GLU A 107 -7.91 -9.09 -4.25
C GLU A 107 -7.41 -9.05 -2.80
N GLN A 108 -6.75 -10.09 -2.34
CA GLN A 108 -6.17 -10.11 -0.98
C GLN A 108 -5.13 -9.01 -0.75
N SER A 109 -4.35 -8.68 -1.76
CA SER A 109 -3.39 -7.59 -1.66
C SER A 109 -4.07 -6.23 -1.54
N ILE A 110 -5.13 -6.01 -2.32
CA ILE A 110 -5.96 -4.80 -2.24
C ILE A 110 -6.60 -4.68 -0.85
N ASP A 111 -7.26 -5.73 -0.38
CA ASP A 111 -7.93 -5.74 0.92
C ASP A 111 -6.96 -5.45 2.07
N ARG A 112 -5.77 -6.05 2.05
CA ARG A 112 -4.73 -5.78 3.06
C ARG A 112 -4.23 -4.35 3.01
N HIS A 113 -4.11 -3.78 1.81
CA HIS A 113 -3.69 -2.40 1.64
C HIS A 113 -4.74 -1.42 2.18
N MET A 114 -6.01 -1.69 1.92
CA MET A 114 -7.12 -0.90 2.47
C MET A 114 -7.17 -1.01 4.00
N GLN A 115 -7.12 -2.23 4.54
CA GLN A 115 -7.11 -2.47 5.99
C GLN A 115 -5.94 -1.74 6.69
N TYR A 116 -4.78 -1.68 6.07
CA TYR A 116 -3.64 -0.96 6.61
C TYR A 116 -3.93 0.53 6.84
N PHE A 117 -4.64 1.18 5.91
CA PHE A 117 -5.00 2.59 6.08
C PHE A 117 -6.11 2.80 7.10
N ASP A 118 -7.04 1.87 7.21
CA ASP A 118 -8.05 1.90 8.27
C ASP A 118 -7.38 1.76 9.65
N ASP A 119 -6.46 0.82 9.80
CA ASP A 119 -5.69 0.63 11.04
C ASP A 119 -4.84 1.87 11.40
N LEU A 120 -4.19 2.51 10.40
CA LEU A 120 -3.45 3.76 10.62
C LEU A 120 -4.36 4.91 11.07
N LEU A 121 -5.54 5.02 10.49
CA LEU A 121 -6.52 6.05 10.86
C LEU A 121 -6.99 5.83 12.29
N ASP A 122 -7.24 4.60 12.69
CA ASP A 122 -7.64 4.25 14.05
C ASP A 122 -6.54 4.56 15.07
N GLU A 123 -5.27 4.23 14.77
CA GLU A 123 -4.12 4.60 15.59
C GLU A 123 -4.03 6.12 15.75
N PHE A 124 -4.11 6.86 14.64
CA PHE A 124 -4.05 8.33 14.66
C PHE A 124 -5.18 8.94 15.51
N ASN A 125 -6.40 8.45 15.35
CA ASN A 125 -7.54 8.93 16.12
C ASN A 125 -7.39 8.63 17.61
N ALA A 126 -6.84 7.49 17.97
CA ALA A 126 -6.56 7.13 19.36
C ALA A 126 -5.48 8.05 19.98
N GLU A 127 -4.41 8.33 19.27
CA GLU A 127 -3.37 9.27 19.71
C GLU A 127 -3.91 10.69 19.87
N LEU A 128 -4.71 11.16 18.91
CA LEU A 128 -5.34 12.46 18.97
C LEU A 128 -6.27 12.59 20.18
N ALA A 129 -7.07 11.56 20.44
CA ALA A 129 -7.97 11.54 21.60
C ALA A 129 -7.19 11.57 22.93
N GLN A 130 -6.04 10.91 23.03
CA GLN A 130 -5.15 10.97 24.19
C GLN A 130 -4.52 12.35 24.37
N ALA A 131 -4.06 12.97 23.29
CA ALA A 131 -3.45 14.30 23.31
C ALA A 131 -4.43 15.41 23.73
N LEU A 132 -5.73 15.23 23.46
CA LEU A 132 -6.78 16.18 23.80
C LEU A 132 -7.35 16.00 25.21
N GLN A 133 -6.92 14.99 25.97
CA GLN A 133 -7.34 14.84 27.38
C GLN A 133 -6.72 15.93 28.25
N PRO A 134 -7.52 16.60 29.12
CA PRO A 134 -6.97 17.59 30.02
C PRO A 134 -5.93 16.95 30.95
N GLN A 135 -4.74 17.52 30.97
CA GLN A 135 -3.73 17.14 31.94
C GLN A 135 -4.19 17.59 33.33
N ASN A 136 -4.60 16.66 34.16
CA ASN A 136 -4.98 16.92 35.56
C ASN A 136 -3.75 17.20 36.42
#